data_1c0cf6a6e4d434a5ad3e65260b5694d7
#
_entry.id   1c0cf6a6e4d434a5ad3e65260b5694d7
#
_cell.length_a   1.000
_cell.length_b   1.000
_cell.length_c   1.000
_cell.angle_alpha   90.00
_cell.angle_beta   90.00
_cell.angle_gamma   90.00
#
_symmetry.space_group_name_H-M   'P 1'
#
loop_
_entity.id
_entity.type
_entity.pdbx_description
1 polymer ?
#
loop_
_entity_poly.entity_id
_entity_poly.type
_entity_poly.pdbx_seq_one_letter_code
_entity_poly.pdbx_strand_id
1 'polypeptide(L)'
;MNAGTRRFTVDGPAGAIEVAVDEPAGPVRGVALVLHPLPTHGGTMDNKVVQTLARASVALGLRAVRFNFRGVGASAGAFDGGPGETDDAAAVAAAVRDPHWPFALAGFSFGAFVATQLAARLAQSGHPADHLALVGLAASRFPATQVPASTLVVHGETDDVVPLAAVLDWARPQAMPVTVVPGAGHYFHGQLPLLKTLLTRAWAPAFPSLSE
;
A
#
# COMPACT_ATOMS: atom_id res chain seq x y z
N MET A 1 1.70 12.95 12.28
CA MET A 1 2.59 11.87 12.76
C MET A 1 2.04 11.39 14.09
N ASN A 2 1.97 10.08 14.29
CA ASN A 2 1.69 9.55 15.63
C ASN A 2 2.93 9.81 16.50
N ALA A 3 2.74 10.10 17.78
CA ALA A 3 3.85 10.42 18.71
C ALA A 3 4.88 9.27 18.88
N GLY A 4 4.60 8.08 18.32
CA GLY A 4 5.46 6.89 18.39
C GLY A 4 6.01 6.40 17.04
N THR A 5 5.91 7.17 15.95
CA THR A 5 6.49 6.76 14.66
C THR A 5 8.02 6.71 14.74
N ARG A 6 8.60 5.53 14.54
CA ARG A 6 10.06 5.34 14.47
C ARG A 6 10.51 5.46 13.01
N ARG A 7 11.60 6.20 12.77
CA ARG A 7 12.24 6.33 11.44
C ARG A 7 13.63 5.74 11.45
N PHE A 8 14.02 5.10 10.36
CA PHE A 8 15.35 4.53 10.12
C PHE A 8 15.57 4.36 8.63
N THR A 9 16.71 3.84 8.23
CA THR A 9 17.01 3.51 6.84
C THR A 9 17.20 2.00 6.68
N VAL A 10 16.86 1.49 5.49
CA VAL A 10 17.13 0.14 5.02
C VAL A 10 18.03 0.25 3.79
N ASP A 11 18.97 -0.66 3.63
CA ASP A 11 19.78 -0.74 2.43
C ASP A 11 18.92 -1.22 1.25
N GLY A 12 18.95 -0.46 0.18
CA GLY A 12 18.22 -0.74 -1.05
C GLY A 12 19.13 -0.77 -2.27
N PRO A 13 18.60 -1.16 -3.45
CA PRO A 13 19.39 -1.31 -4.67
C PRO A 13 20.04 0.00 -5.17
N ALA A 14 19.40 1.14 -4.88
CA ALA A 14 19.91 2.46 -5.26
C ALA A 14 20.58 3.19 -4.09
N GLY A 15 20.82 2.54 -2.96
CA GLY A 15 21.34 3.09 -1.72
C GLY A 15 20.29 3.10 -0.59
N ALA A 16 20.48 3.94 0.43
CA ALA A 16 19.61 3.97 1.60
C ALA A 16 18.16 4.30 1.25
N ILE A 17 17.20 3.59 1.86
CA ILE A 17 15.76 3.83 1.74
C ILE A 17 15.23 4.32 3.09
N GLU A 18 14.60 5.47 3.12
CA GLU A 18 13.97 6.05 4.31
C GLU A 18 12.67 5.32 4.66
N VAL A 19 12.57 4.80 5.89
CA VAL A 19 11.45 3.98 6.39
C VAL A 19 10.86 4.60 7.65
N ALA A 20 9.55 4.53 7.78
CA ALA A 20 8.79 4.91 8.97
C ALA A 20 7.92 3.74 9.44
N VAL A 21 7.95 3.44 10.73
CA VAL A 21 7.20 2.35 11.35
C VAL A 21 6.29 2.88 12.44
N ASP A 22 5.02 2.51 12.37
CA ASP A 22 4.01 2.72 13.40
C ASP A 22 3.65 1.38 14.03
N GLU A 23 3.84 1.25 15.34
CA GLU A 23 3.51 0.03 16.10
C GLU A 23 2.07 0.07 16.62
N PRO A 24 1.37 -1.08 16.70
CA PRO A 24 0.10 -1.16 17.41
C PRO A 24 0.30 -0.99 18.93
N ALA A 25 -0.76 -0.57 19.63
CA ALA A 25 -0.72 -0.42 21.10
C ALA A 25 -0.60 -1.76 21.84
N GLY A 26 -1.03 -2.85 21.21
CA GLY A 26 -0.98 -4.22 21.75
C GLY A 26 0.05 -5.10 21.03
N PRO A 27 -0.01 -6.41 21.19
CA PRO A 27 0.87 -7.36 20.51
C PRO A 27 0.83 -7.19 18.99
N VAL A 28 1.99 -7.25 18.35
CA VAL A 28 2.10 -7.25 16.88
C VAL A 28 1.60 -8.59 16.35
N ARG A 29 0.70 -8.52 15.35
CA ARG A 29 0.00 -9.67 14.77
C ARG A 29 0.34 -9.92 13.30
N GLY A 30 1.17 -9.07 12.74
CA GLY A 30 1.60 -9.10 11.35
C GLY A 30 2.24 -7.81 10.94
N VAL A 31 2.66 -7.72 9.68
CA VAL A 31 3.28 -6.54 9.09
C VAL A 31 2.47 -6.08 7.89
N ALA A 32 2.21 -4.78 7.79
CA ALA A 32 1.64 -4.15 6.61
C ALA A 32 2.63 -3.17 5.99
N LEU A 33 3.00 -3.38 4.73
CA LEU A 33 3.82 -2.45 3.95
C LEU A 33 2.91 -1.56 3.11
N VAL A 34 3.06 -0.23 3.27
CA VAL A 34 2.18 0.76 2.64
C VAL A 34 2.98 1.66 1.71
N LEU A 35 2.60 1.68 0.42
CA LEU A 35 3.31 2.32 -0.66
C LEU A 35 2.65 3.63 -1.07
N HIS A 36 3.46 4.68 -1.28
CA HIS A 36 2.99 6.04 -1.52
C HIS A 36 2.73 6.36 -3.01
N PRO A 37 1.99 7.46 -3.32
CA PRO A 37 1.70 7.84 -4.70
C PRO A 37 2.94 8.38 -5.42
N LEU A 38 2.73 8.80 -6.67
CA LEU A 38 3.77 9.13 -7.64
C LEU A 38 4.81 10.14 -7.11
N PRO A 39 6.10 9.77 -7.04
CA PRO A 39 7.19 10.62 -6.56
C PRO A 39 7.25 11.99 -7.23
N THR A 40 7.17 12.02 -8.56
CA THR A 40 7.29 13.24 -9.38
C THR A 40 6.13 14.21 -9.22
N HIS A 41 5.06 13.81 -8.50
CA HIS A 41 3.90 14.64 -8.20
C HIS A 41 3.76 14.90 -6.68
N GLY A 42 4.89 14.94 -5.97
CA GLY A 42 4.92 15.22 -4.53
C GLY A 42 4.48 14.04 -3.65
N GLY A 43 4.46 12.81 -4.21
CA GLY A 43 4.19 11.60 -3.44
C GLY A 43 5.28 11.34 -2.41
N THR A 44 4.87 11.10 -1.16
CA THR A 44 5.74 10.72 -0.05
C THR A 44 5.03 9.74 0.88
N MET A 45 5.78 9.04 1.73
CA MET A 45 5.22 8.16 2.76
C MET A 45 4.34 8.89 3.78
N ASP A 46 4.38 10.23 3.83
CA ASP A 46 3.56 11.06 4.70
C ASP A 46 2.26 11.57 4.04
N ASN A 47 1.95 11.12 2.82
CA ASN A 47 0.67 11.39 2.16
C ASN A 47 -0.51 10.96 3.06
N LYS A 48 -1.59 11.75 3.09
CA LYS A 48 -2.74 11.54 3.99
C LYS A 48 -3.46 10.20 3.75
N VAL A 49 -3.56 9.73 2.49
CA VAL A 49 -4.14 8.42 2.16
C VAL A 49 -3.22 7.31 2.70
N VAL A 50 -1.91 7.41 2.44
CA VAL A 50 -0.91 6.44 2.94
C VAL A 50 -0.94 6.35 4.47
N GLN A 51 -0.97 7.48 5.18
CA GLN A 51 -1.11 7.49 6.63
C GLN A 51 -2.44 6.90 7.10
N THR A 52 -3.51 7.04 6.32
CA THR A 52 -4.81 6.45 6.64
C THR A 52 -4.78 4.93 6.52
N LEU A 53 -4.15 4.40 5.47
CA LEU A 53 -3.93 2.96 5.30
C LEU A 53 -3.06 2.39 6.43
N ALA A 54 -1.98 3.09 6.79
CA ALA A 54 -1.14 2.71 7.92
C ALA A 54 -1.91 2.68 9.25
N ARG A 55 -2.73 3.71 9.54
CA ARG A 55 -3.57 3.73 10.75
C ARG A 55 -4.64 2.64 10.76
N ALA A 56 -5.18 2.27 9.60
CA ALA A 56 -6.10 1.14 9.48
C ALA A 56 -5.40 -0.18 9.84
N SER A 57 -4.18 -0.39 9.33
CA SER A 57 -3.34 -1.55 9.63
C SER A 57 -2.99 -1.63 11.12
N VAL A 58 -2.57 -0.53 11.72
CA VAL A 58 -2.28 -0.44 13.17
C VAL A 58 -3.52 -0.77 14.02
N ALA A 59 -4.71 -0.31 13.60
CA ALA A 59 -5.96 -0.63 14.30
C ALA A 59 -6.32 -2.13 14.27
N LEU A 60 -5.76 -2.88 13.32
CA LEU A 60 -5.89 -4.35 13.22
C LEU A 60 -4.79 -5.11 13.96
N GLY A 61 -3.91 -4.40 14.67
CA GLY A 61 -2.77 -4.99 15.36
C GLY A 61 -1.56 -5.26 14.46
N LEU A 62 -1.51 -4.70 13.26
CA LEU A 62 -0.35 -4.84 12.38
C LEU A 62 0.68 -3.74 12.65
N ARG A 63 1.96 -4.09 12.59
CA ARG A 63 3.04 -3.13 12.41
C ARG A 63 2.90 -2.52 11.03
N ALA A 64 2.65 -1.21 10.94
CA ALA A 64 2.55 -0.53 9.66
C ALA A 64 3.90 0.10 9.27
N VAL A 65 4.42 -0.32 8.12
CA VAL A 65 5.67 0.16 7.54
C VAL A 65 5.35 1.01 6.33
N ARG A 66 5.84 2.23 6.31
CA ARG A 66 5.82 3.16 5.18
C ARG A 66 7.25 3.51 4.81
N PHE A 67 7.52 3.78 3.56
CA PHE A 67 8.85 4.18 3.12
C PHE A 67 8.76 5.18 1.98
N ASN A 68 9.80 5.93 1.75
CA ASN A 68 9.94 6.79 0.59
C ASN A 68 10.62 6.02 -0.54
N PHE A 69 10.00 6.00 -1.74
CA PHE A 69 10.63 5.49 -2.95
C PHE A 69 11.91 6.26 -3.26
N ARG A 70 12.75 5.69 -4.10
CA ARG A 70 13.99 6.31 -4.60
C ARG A 70 13.78 7.76 -5.05
N GLY A 71 14.71 8.64 -4.68
CA GLY A 71 14.67 10.06 -4.99
C GLY A 71 13.66 10.87 -4.18
N VAL A 72 13.02 10.29 -3.15
CA VAL A 72 12.07 10.99 -2.28
C VAL A 72 12.63 11.07 -0.85
N GLY A 73 12.55 12.25 -0.24
CA GLY A 73 13.04 12.49 1.13
C GLY A 73 14.51 12.14 1.27
N ALA A 74 14.84 11.27 2.22
CA ALA A 74 16.20 10.77 2.45
C ALA A 74 16.52 9.48 1.68
N SER A 75 15.61 8.98 0.84
CA SER A 75 15.88 7.80 0.00
C SER A 75 16.80 8.15 -1.17
N ALA A 76 17.83 7.34 -1.38
CA ALA A 76 18.80 7.47 -2.46
C ALA A 76 18.18 7.15 -3.83
N GLY A 77 18.91 7.46 -4.91
CA GLY A 77 18.51 7.15 -6.28
C GLY A 77 17.62 8.20 -6.91
N ALA A 78 16.93 7.83 -8.00
CA ALA A 78 16.01 8.66 -8.73
C ALA A 78 14.85 7.81 -9.26
N PHE A 79 13.67 8.43 -9.42
CA PHE A 79 12.48 7.82 -10.00
C PHE A 79 12.78 7.23 -11.39
N ASP A 80 12.38 5.97 -11.65
CA ASP A 80 12.61 5.29 -12.92
C ASP A 80 11.33 4.71 -13.57
N GLY A 81 10.17 5.01 -13.01
CA GLY A 81 8.88 4.67 -13.62
C GLY A 81 8.30 3.31 -13.20
N GLY A 82 8.84 2.68 -12.15
CA GLY A 82 8.24 1.49 -11.57
C GLY A 82 9.18 0.32 -11.29
N PRO A 83 10.08 -0.08 -12.20
CA PRO A 83 10.97 -1.21 -11.92
C PRO A 83 11.81 -1.01 -10.66
N GLY A 84 12.51 0.09 -10.56
CA GLY A 84 13.35 0.39 -9.41
C GLY A 84 12.54 0.64 -8.13
N GLU A 85 11.38 1.30 -8.21
CA GLU A 85 10.49 1.43 -7.06
C GLU A 85 9.98 0.07 -6.56
N THR A 86 9.80 -0.89 -7.48
CA THR A 86 9.46 -2.29 -7.12
C THR A 86 10.63 -2.99 -6.44
N ASP A 87 11.85 -2.75 -6.90
CA ASP A 87 13.07 -3.28 -6.27
C ASP A 87 13.27 -2.71 -4.86
N ASP A 88 13.04 -1.40 -4.68
CA ASP A 88 13.06 -0.75 -3.35
C ASP A 88 12.01 -1.35 -2.42
N ALA A 89 10.76 -1.51 -2.92
CA ALA A 89 9.68 -2.13 -2.16
C ALA A 89 10.01 -3.58 -1.76
N ALA A 90 10.67 -4.35 -2.64
CA ALA A 90 11.12 -5.70 -2.34
C ALA A 90 12.22 -5.72 -1.27
N ALA A 91 13.18 -4.79 -1.31
CA ALA A 91 14.22 -4.65 -0.31
C ALA A 91 13.63 -4.31 1.07
N VAL A 92 12.70 -3.35 1.13
CA VAL A 92 12.01 -3.02 2.38
C VAL A 92 11.18 -4.20 2.87
N ALA A 93 10.42 -4.89 2.00
CA ALA A 93 9.66 -6.07 2.36
C ALA A 93 10.55 -7.16 2.97
N ALA A 94 11.71 -7.43 2.38
CA ALA A 94 12.67 -8.41 2.89
C ALA A 94 13.22 -8.01 4.27
N ALA A 95 13.46 -6.72 4.50
CA ALA A 95 14.01 -6.21 5.76
C ALA A 95 13.00 -6.21 6.92
N VAL A 96 11.68 -6.12 6.62
CA VAL A 96 10.66 -5.95 7.68
C VAL A 96 9.74 -7.15 7.85
N ARG A 97 9.75 -8.09 6.91
CA ARG A 97 8.91 -9.29 6.97
C ARG A 97 9.46 -10.26 8.02
N ASP A 98 8.56 -10.76 8.84
CA ASP A 98 8.81 -11.91 9.72
C ASP A 98 8.10 -13.12 9.09
N PRO A 99 8.78 -14.26 8.86
CA PRO A 99 8.19 -15.45 8.22
C PRO A 99 7.07 -16.09 9.06
N HIS A 100 6.99 -15.78 10.36
CA HIS A 100 5.98 -16.30 11.27
C HIS A 100 4.72 -15.41 11.34
N TRP A 101 4.75 -14.23 10.70
CA TRP A 101 3.64 -13.29 10.74
C TRP A 101 3.01 -13.09 9.37
N PRO A 102 1.69 -12.91 9.31
CA PRO A 102 1.03 -12.46 8.08
C PRO A 102 1.63 -11.17 7.55
N PHE A 103 1.77 -11.10 6.22
CA PHE A 103 2.32 -9.95 5.52
C PHE A 103 1.27 -9.34 4.58
N ALA A 104 0.91 -8.10 4.81
CA ALA A 104 -0.06 -7.36 4.03
C ALA A 104 0.61 -6.25 3.20
N LEU A 105 0.09 -6.01 1.99
CA LEU A 105 0.48 -4.91 1.14
C LEU A 105 -0.69 -3.95 0.96
N ALA A 106 -0.43 -2.65 1.04
CA ALA A 106 -1.38 -1.63 0.64
C ALA A 106 -0.67 -0.57 -0.20
N GLY A 107 -1.34 -0.04 -1.21
CA GLY A 107 -0.78 1.03 -2.03
C GLY A 107 -1.80 2.06 -2.44
N PHE A 108 -1.33 3.29 -2.65
CA PHE A 108 -2.14 4.39 -3.16
C PHE A 108 -1.58 4.87 -4.50
N SER A 109 -2.46 4.98 -5.52
CA SER A 109 -2.13 5.52 -6.84
C SER A 109 -0.96 4.77 -7.50
N PHE A 110 0.16 5.41 -7.76
CA PHE A 110 1.39 4.76 -8.23
C PHE A 110 1.87 3.67 -7.26
N GLY A 111 1.77 3.90 -5.95
CA GLY A 111 2.09 2.88 -4.96
C GLY A 111 1.17 1.66 -5.03
N ALA A 112 -0.08 1.82 -5.48
CA ALA A 112 -0.97 0.68 -5.77
C ALA A 112 -0.47 -0.13 -6.98
N PHE A 113 0.01 0.55 -8.04
CA PHE A 113 0.65 -0.13 -9.16
C PHE A 113 1.90 -0.90 -8.71
N VAL A 114 2.83 -0.27 -7.97
CA VAL A 114 4.02 -0.96 -7.44
C VAL A 114 3.63 -2.13 -6.53
N ALA A 115 2.56 -2.00 -5.75
CA ALA A 115 2.06 -3.09 -4.91
C ALA A 115 1.60 -4.30 -5.74
N THR A 116 1.02 -4.11 -6.94
CA THR A 116 0.69 -5.24 -7.84
C THR A 116 1.93 -5.96 -8.34
N GLN A 117 2.98 -5.20 -8.71
CA GLN A 117 4.25 -5.76 -9.18
C GLN A 117 4.95 -6.54 -8.06
N LEU A 118 5.02 -5.95 -6.86
CA LEU A 118 5.62 -6.59 -5.69
C LEU A 118 4.84 -7.86 -5.30
N ALA A 119 3.51 -7.83 -5.29
CA ALA A 119 2.69 -8.99 -4.99
C ALA A 119 2.95 -10.15 -5.95
N ALA A 120 3.04 -9.87 -7.26
CA ALA A 120 3.38 -10.87 -8.27
C ALA A 120 4.79 -11.46 -8.05
N ARG A 121 5.79 -10.61 -7.75
CA ARG A 121 7.17 -11.02 -7.47
C ARG A 121 7.26 -11.90 -6.22
N LEU A 122 6.56 -11.53 -5.14
CA LEU A 122 6.52 -12.31 -3.91
C LEU A 122 5.85 -13.68 -4.13
N ALA A 123 4.77 -13.74 -4.91
CA ALA A 123 4.11 -15.00 -5.25
C ALA A 123 5.04 -15.92 -6.07
N GLN A 124 5.77 -15.39 -7.05
CA GLN A 124 6.74 -16.13 -7.85
C GLN A 124 7.91 -16.69 -7.01
N SER A 125 8.29 -15.99 -5.94
CA SER A 125 9.33 -16.46 -5.01
C SER A 125 8.81 -17.45 -3.95
N GLY A 126 7.53 -17.83 -3.98
CA GLY A 126 6.93 -18.76 -3.02
C GLY A 126 6.53 -18.11 -1.69
N HIS A 127 6.59 -16.79 -1.60
CA HIS A 127 6.29 -16.00 -0.40
C HIS A 127 5.22 -14.93 -0.67
N PRO A 128 3.99 -15.30 -1.08
CA PRO A 128 2.95 -14.33 -1.41
C PRO A 128 2.63 -13.41 -0.22
N ALA A 129 2.06 -12.24 -0.53
CA ALA A 129 1.40 -11.45 0.48
C ALA A 129 0.05 -12.08 0.84
N ASP A 130 -0.28 -12.11 2.12
CA ASP A 130 -1.53 -12.69 2.61
C ASP A 130 -2.74 -11.79 2.30
N HIS A 131 -2.50 -10.47 2.26
CA HIS A 131 -3.52 -9.46 1.98
C HIS A 131 -2.99 -8.37 1.06
N LEU A 132 -3.85 -7.88 0.16
CA LEU A 132 -3.52 -6.79 -0.75
C LEU A 132 -4.67 -5.78 -0.80
N ALA A 133 -4.35 -4.48 -0.70
CA ALA A 133 -5.30 -3.38 -0.87
C ALA A 133 -4.75 -2.35 -1.85
N LEU A 134 -5.53 -2.03 -2.87
CA LEU A 134 -5.20 -1.09 -3.94
C LEU A 134 -6.18 0.07 -3.90
N VAL A 135 -5.69 1.29 -3.67
CA VAL A 135 -6.51 2.50 -3.57
C VAL A 135 -6.13 3.45 -4.70
N GLY A 136 -7.10 3.86 -5.51
CA GLY A 136 -6.87 4.78 -6.64
C GLY A 136 -5.81 4.27 -7.61
N LEU A 137 -5.83 2.97 -7.93
CA LEU A 137 -4.81 2.29 -8.76
C LEU A 137 -4.53 3.04 -10.06
N ALA A 138 -3.28 3.42 -10.30
CA ALA A 138 -2.85 4.21 -11.45
C ALA A 138 -2.86 3.43 -12.79
N ALA A 139 -3.92 2.65 -13.04
CA ALA A 139 -4.06 1.76 -14.19
C ALA A 139 -4.08 2.46 -15.54
N SER A 140 -4.39 3.78 -15.60
CA SER A 140 -4.36 4.54 -16.84
C SER A 140 -2.95 4.92 -17.32
N ARG A 141 -1.94 4.81 -16.45
CA ARG A 141 -0.57 5.25 -16.73
C ARG A 141 0.48 4.15 -16.62
N PHE A 142 0.17 3.10 -15.84
CA PHE A 142 1.12 2.04 -15.51
C PHE A 142 0.46 0.68 -15.73
N PRO A 143 1.18 -0.30 -16.31
CA PRO A 143 0.66 -1.63 -16.60
C PRO A 143 0.58 -2.49 -15.34
N ALA A 144 -0.47 -2.31 -14.54
CA ALA A 144 -0.69 -3.09 -13.33
C ALA A 144 -0.89 -4.58 -13.66
N THR A 145 -0.23 -5.46 -12.89
CA THR A 145 -0.35 -6.92 -13.04
C THR A 145 -1.68 -7.44 -12.48
N GLN A 146 -2.02 -8.68 -12.82
CA GLN A 146 -3.11 -9.40 -12.17
C GLN A 146 -2.81 -9.63 -10.69
N VAL A 147 -3.86 -9.69 -9.88
CA VAL A 147 -3.76 -9.83 -8.43
C VAL A 147 -4.71 -10.91 -7.91
N PRO A 148 -4.50 -11.44 -6.68
CA PRO A 148 -5.40 -12.41 -6.07
C PRO A 148 -6.84 -11.90 -5.99
N ALA A 149 -7.82 -12.78 -6.17
CA ALA A 149 -9.26 -12.45 -6.11
C ALA A 149 -9.70 -11.87 -4.75
N SER A 150 -8.95 -12.13 -3.68
CA SER A 150 -9.16 -11.58 -2.34
C SER A 150 -8.70 -10.12 -2.17
N THR A 151 -8.14 -9.50 -3.23
CA THR A 151 -7.63 -8.13 -3.17
C THR A 151 -8.77 -7.13 -2.96
N LEU A 152 -8.60 -6.21 -2.01
CA LEU A 152 -9.47 -5.05 -1.87
C LEU A 152 -9.05 -3.98 -2.88
N VAL A 153 -9.94 -3.63 -3.81
CA VAL A 153 -9.75 -2.50 -4.74
C VAL A 153 -10.75 -1.40 -4.39
N VAL A 154 -10.25 -0.19 -4.09
CA VAL A 154 -11.09 0.98 -3.76
C VAL A 154 -10.77 2.11 -4.73
N HIS A 155 -11.81 2.72 -5.29
CA HIS A 155 -11.66 3.84 -6.22
C HIS A 155 -12.69 4.94 -5.97
N GLY A 156 -12.32 6.19 -6.22
CA GLY A 156 -13.24 7.32 -6.15
C GLY A 156 -14.09 7.43 -7.42
N GLU A 157 -15.40 7.67 -7.27
CA GLU A 157 -16.29 7.82 -8.42
C GLU A 157 -15.88 8.98 -9.32
N THR A 158 -15.47 10.10 -8.71
CA THR A 158 -15.11 11.35 -9.42
C THR A 158 -13.62 11.59 -9.46
N ASP A 159 -12.81 10.50 -9.51
CA ASP A 159 -11.36 10.57 -9.61
C ASP A 159 -10.96 11.23 -10.94
N ASP A 160 -10.41 12.42 -10.87
CA ASP A 160 -9.96 13.25 -11.99
C ASP A 160 -8.49 13.03 -12.38
N VAL A 161 -7.76 12.26 -11.59
CA VAL A 161 -6.35 11.89 -11.84
C VAL A 161 -6.25 10.53 -12.54
N VAL A 162 -7.02 9.56 -12.06
CA VAL A 162 -7.14 8.22 -12.64
C VAL A 162 -8.61 7.94 -12.91
N PRO A 163 -9.07 8.00 -14.18
CA PRO A 163 -10.46 7.73 -14.51
C PRO A 163 -10.93 6.35 -14.03
N LEU A 164 -12.10 6.28 -13.40
CA LEU A 164 -12.69 5.02 -12.92
C LEU A 164 -12.76 3.97 -14.04
N ALA A 165 -13.04 4.39 -15.28
CA ALA A 165 -13.06 3.50 -16.44
C ALA A 165 -11.76 2.71 -16.62
N ALA A 166 -10.60 3.34 -16.42
CA ALA A 166 -9.30 2.66 -16.55
C ALA A 166 -9.11 1.56 -15.50
N VAL A 167 -9.60 1.77 -14.28
CA VAL A 167 -9.55 0.73 -13.23
C VAL A 167 -10.53 -0.40 -13.54
N LEU A 168 -11.71 -0.08 -14.04
CA LEU A 168 -12.69 -1.10 -14.47
C LEU A 168 -12.17 -1.90 -15.67
N ASP A 169 -11.46 -1.28 -16.61
CA ASP A 169 -10.86 -1.97 -17.76
C ASP A 169 -9.75 -2.94 -17.32
N TRP A 170 -8.94 -2.56 -16.34
CA TRP A 170 -7.95 -3.45 -15.70
C TRP A 170 -8.63 -4.58 -14.91
N ALA A 171 -9.74 -4.31 -14.24
CA ALA A 171 -10.43 -5.26 -13.37
C ALA A 171 -11.22 -6.34 -14.14
N ARG A 172 -11.85 -5.98 -15.26
CA ARG A 172 -12.76 -6.88 -16.03
C ARG A 172 -12.14 -8.19 -16.46
N PRO A 173 -10.91 -8.25 -17.05
CA PRO A 173 -10.33 -9.52 -17.52
C PRO A 173 -10.08 -10.54 -16.41
N GLN A 174 -9.97 -10.07 -15.16
CA GLN A 174 -9.71 -10.92 -13.99
C GLN A 174 -10.94 -11.02 -13.05
N ALA A 175 -12.11 -10.51 -13.48
CA ALA A 175 -13.34 -10.48 -12.71
C ALA A 175 -13.16 -9.86 -11.29
N MET A 176 -12.29 -8.84 -11.18
CA MET A 176 -11.94 -8.21 -9.90
C MET A 176 -13.04 -7.24 -9.45
N PRO A 177 -13.64 -7.42 -8.26
CA PRO A 177 -14.56 -6.45 -7.70
C PRO A 177 -13.88 -5.12 -7.38
N VAL A 178 -14.52 -4.00 -7.72
CA VAL A 178 -14.06 -2.64 -7.39
C VAL A 178 -15.08 -1.97 -6.47
N THR A 179 -14.65 -1.58 -5.28
CA THR A 179 -15.44 -0.75 -4.37
C THR A 179 -15.35 0.70 -4.82
N VAL A 180 -16.41 1.22 -5.41
CA VAL A 180 -16.49 2.63 -5.82
C VAL A 180 -17.07 3.45 -4.68
N VAL A 181 -16.36 4.54 -4.31
CA VAL A 181 -16.80 5.48 -3.27
C VAL A 181 -17.51 6.67 -3.93
N PRO A 182 -18.83 6.83 -3.74
CA PRO A 182 -19.60 7.91 -4.37
C PRO A 182 -19.06 9.29 -4.02
N GLY A 183 -18.92 10.15 -5.02
CA GLY A 183 -18.46 11.53 -4.90
C GLY A 183 -16.99 11.69 -4.45
N ALA A 184 -16.24 10.61 -4.25
CA ALA A 184 -14.84 10.71 -3.88
C ALA A 184 -13.96 11.02 -5.11
N GLY A 185 -13.07 12.01 -4.98
CA GLY A 185 -11.96 12.23 -5.90
C GLY A 185 -10.73 11.40 -5.52
N HIS A 186 -9.63 11.60 -6.27
CA HIS A 186 -8.40 10.81 -6.14
C HIS A 186 -7.85 10.73 -4.71
N TYR A 187 -7.85 11.83 -3.98
CA TYR A 187 -7.25 11.94 -2.63
C TYR A 187 -8.25 11.65 -1.49
N PHE A 188 -9.47 11.24 -1.79
CA PHE A 188 -10.51 10.93 -0.80
C PHE A 188 -10.71 12.06 0.23
N HIS A 189 -10.66 13.34 -0.21
CA HIS A 189 -10.90 14.48 0.66
C HIS A 189 -12.25 14.37 1.37
N GLY A 190 -12.25 14.54 2.71
CA GLY A 190 -13.44 14.37 3.55
C GLY A 190 -13.87 12.91 3.77
N GLN A 191 -13.30 11.94 3.06
CA GLN A 191 -13.72 10.52 3.10
C GLN A 191 -12.63 9.56 3.60
N LEU A 192 -11.52 10.07 4.14
CA LEU A 192 -10.46 9.24 4.73
C LEU A 192 -10.96 8.33 5.88
N PRO A 193 -11.92 8.74 6.74
CA PRO A 193 -12.49 7.83 7.73
C PRO A 193 -13.23 6.65 7.10
N LEU A 194 -13.96 6.86 5.99
CA LEU A 194 -14.60 5.79 5.24
C LEU A 194 -13.57 4.83 4.64
N LEU A 195 -12.51 5.36 4.02
CA LEU A 195 -11.42 4.55 3.49
C LEU A 195 -10.78 3.66 4.58
N LYS A 196 -10.52 4.23 5.77
CA LYS A 196 -10.05 3.46 6.93
C LYS A 196 -11.01 2.32 7.26
N THR A 197 -12.30 2.61 7.32
CA THR A 197 -13.34 1.61 7.63
C THR A 197 -13.39 0.49 6.59
N LEU A 198 -13.29 0.80 5.30
CA LEU A 198 -13.29 -0.18 4.22
C LEU A 198 -12.12 -1.16 4.36
N LEU A 199 -10.88 -0.65 4.56
CA LEU A 199 -9.71 -1.49 4.77
C LEU A 199 -9.85 -2.34 6.03
N THR A 200 -10.24 -1.72 7.15
CA THR A 200 -10.38 -2.44 8.42
C THR A 200 -11.40 -3.58 8.30
N ARG A 201 -12.57 -3.33 7.68
CA ARG A 201 -13.59 -4.38 7.49
C ARG A 201 -13.12 -5.50 6.57
N ALA A 202 -12.42 -5.18 5.49
CA ALA A 202 -11.94 -6.17 4.54
C ALA A 202 -10.91 -7.12 5.16
N TRP A 203 -10.05 -6.61 6.04
CA TRP A 203 -8.97 -7.40 6.65
C TRP A 203 -9.30 -7.95 8.05
N ALA A 204 -10.31 -7.41 8.75
CA ALA A 204 -10.69 -7.84 10.11
C ALA A 204 -10.91 -9.36 10.26
N PRO A 205 -11.50 -10.11 9.29
CA PRO A 205 -11.65 -11.55 9.43
C PRO A 205 -10.35 -12.32 9.61
N ALA A 206 -9.24 -11.81 9.03
CA ALA A 206 -7.91 -12.41 9.17
C ALA A 206 -7.20 -11.99 10.47
N PHE A 207 -7.64 -10.89 11.08
CA PHE A 207 -7.07 -10.33 12.32
C PHE A 207 -8.19 -10.12 13.35
N PRO A 208 -8.87 -11.20 13.83
CA PRO A 208 -9.94 -11.07 14.81
C PRO A 208 -9.43 -10.42 16.08
N SER A 209 -10.25 -9.59 16.75
CA SER A 209 -9.90 -9.04 18.06
C SER A 209 -9.48 -10.17 18.99
N LEU A 210 -8.41 -10.00 19.73
CA LEU A 210 -8.13 -10.91 20.84
C LEU A 210 -9.28 -10.70 21.82
N SER A 211 -10.17 -11.69 21.95
CA SER A 211 -11.15 -11.72 23.03
C SER A 211 -10.39 -11.66 24.34
N GLU A 212 -10.70 -10.67 25.17
CA GLU A 212 -10.26 -10.57 26.56
C GLU A 212 -10.69 -11.80 27.36
#